data_b3ca9418bd396ce30f0ec925daa0487b
#
_entry.id   b3ca9418bd396ce30f0ec925daa0487b
#
_cell.length_a   1.000
_cell.length_b   1.000
_cell.length_c   1.000
_cell.angle_alpha   90.00
_cell.angle_beta   90.00
_cell.angle_gamma   90.00
#
_symmetry.space_group_name_H-M   'P 1'
#
loop_
_entity.id
_entity.type
_entity.pdbx_description
1 polymer ?
#
loop_
_entity_poly.entity_id
_entity_poly.type
_entity_poly.pdbx_seq_one_letter_code
_entity_poly.pdbx_strand_id
1 'polypeptide(L)'
;MLPKLNKQRRKKVVGQIRQTQLITTFGCGSVVDLLDNTVIIAGTDFWDYAEDPACKDKYVIYEENLQKLLDVDHFVLPKIEDRPQRFPGDYSHDIPAFIFPEILYCPSCHRLIDYHRLNTAGKFRCFCKNKTNLLPARFILACENGHLEDFPYYWWVHRGKECKSPKGRQHNILLLSRPGTSGLEGLYLL
;
A
#
# COMPACT_ATOMS: atom_id res chain seq x y z
N MET A 1 -5.44 -12.89 3.19
CA MET A 1 -4.86 -12.90 4.58
C MET A 1 -4.02 -11.64 4.70
N LEU A 2 -4.47 -10.62 5.45
CA LEU A 2 -3.73 -9.37 5.60
C LEU A 2 -2.34 -9.65 6.20
N PRO A 3 -1.28 -9.02 5.71
CA PRO A 3 0.07 -9.22 6.21
C PRO A 3 0.12 -8.86 7.69
N LYS A 4 0.67 -9.75 8.52
CA LYS A 4 0.92 -9.47 9.94
C LYS A 4 1.83 -8.24 10.01
N LEU A 5 1.34 -7.17 10.60
CA LEU A 5 2.13 -5.95 10.82
C LEU A 5 3.40 -6.31 11.61
N ASN A 6 4.54 -6.31 10.95
CA ASN A 6 5.80 -6.49 11.63
C ASN A 6 6.11 -5.18 12.36
N LYS A 7 5.88 -5.16 13.69
CA LYS A 7 6.05 -3.99 14.58
C LYS A 7 7.44 -3.32 14.51
N GLN A 8 8.42 -3.95 13.86
CA GLN A 8 9.81 -3.42 13.76
C GLN A 8 10.08 -2.58 12.50
N ARG A 9 9.12 -2.43 11.57
CA ARG A 9 9.32 -1.56 10.40
C ARG A 9 9.22 -0.10 10.82
N ARG A 10 10.21 0.68 10.43
CA ARG A 10 10.23 2.13 10.64
C ARG A 10 9.00 2.73 9.95
N LYS A 11 8.06 3.22 10.73
CA LYS A 11 6.94 4.02 10.23
C LYS A 11 7.52 5.24 9.52
N LYS A 12 6.88 5.66 8.43
CA LYS A 12 7.27 6.84 7.65
C LYS A 12 6.03 7.47 7.07
N VAL A 13 5.97 8.79 7.07
CA VAL A 13 4.96 9.54 6.32
C VAL A 13 5.23 9.36 4.82
N VAL A 14 4.27 8.82 4.09
CA VAL A 14 4.36 8.52 2.65
C VAL A 14 3.57 9.51 1.79
N GLY A 15 2.70 10.31 2.40
CA GLY A 15 1.92 11.33 1.73
C GLY A 15 0.98 12.03 2.69
N GLN A 16 0.16 12.92 2.15
CA GLN A 16 -0.86 13.66 2.89
C GLN A 16 -2.21 13.48 2.21
N ILE A 17 -3.24 13.30 3.02
CA ILE A 17 -4.63 13.16 2.60
C ILE A 17 -5.49 14.05 3.50
N ARG A 18 -6.49 14.72 2.91
CA ARG A 18 -7.42 15.54 3.69
C ARG A 18 -8.44 14.63 4.38
N GLN A 19 -8.90 15.02 5.57
CA GLN A 19 -9.92 14.29 6.32
C GLN A 19 -11.18 14.02 5.47
N THR A 20 -11.64 15.00 4.71
CA THR A 20 -12.77 14.86 3.81
C THR A 20 -12.53 13.82 2.72
N GLN A 21 -11.33 13.76 2.17
CA GLN A 21 -10.97 12.76 1.14
C GLN A 21 -10.97 11.34 1.72
N LEU A 22 -10.56 11.18 2.98
CA LEU A 22 -10.58 9.88 3.65
C LEU A 22 -12.01 9.34 3.85
N ILE A 23 -12.98 10.25 3.99
CA ILE A 23 -14.41 9.87 4.16
C ILE A 23 -15.09 9.68 2.80
N THR A 24 -14.86 10.58 1.84
CA THR A 24 -15.63 10.62 0.59
C THR A 24 -15.01 9.86 -0.57
N THR A 25 -13.68 9.76 -0.61
CA THR A 25 -12.97 9.26 -1.80
C THR A 25 -12.07 8.06 -1.48
N PHE A 26 -11.29 8.14 -0.42
CA PHE A 26 -10.24 7.17 -0.07
C PHE A 26 -10.48 6.57 1.31
N GLY A 27 -11.58 5.85 1.47
CA GLY A 27 -11.90 5.16 2.73
C GLY A 27 -10.95 4.00 3.05
N CYS A 28 -11.20 3.34 4.17
CA CYS A 28 -10.47 2.12 4.56
C CYS A 28 -10.52 1.08 3.46
N GLY A 29 -9.37 0.48 3.15
CA GLY A 29 -9.24 -0.50 2.07
C GLY A 29 -9.05 0.11 0.67
N SER A 30 -9.18 1.43 0.51
CA SER A 30 -8.94 2.08 -0.78
C SER A 30 -7.47 2.08 -1.16
N VAL A 31 -7.22 1.85 -2.45
CA VAL A 31 -5.88 2.03 -3.06
C VAL A 31 -5.70 3.49 -3.42
N VAL A 32 -4.65 4.10 -2.93
CA VAL A 32 -4.35 5.53 -3.12
C VAL A 32 -2.98 5.70 -3.73
N ASP A 33 -2.93 6.37 -4.88
CA ASP A 33 -1.68 6.79 -5.50
C ASP A 33 -1.19 8.09 -4.87
N LEU A 34 -0.06 8.02 -4.21
CA LEU A 34 0.66 9.15 -3.68
C LEU A 34 1.85 9.48 -4.59
N LEU A 35 2.50 10.61 -4.36
CA LEU A 35 3.56 11.11 -5.24
C LEU A 35 4.70 10.09 -5.49
N ASP A 36 5.11 9.37 -4.45
CA ASP A 36 6.24 8.43 -4.51
C ASP A 36 5.80 6.95 -4.36
N ASN A 37 4.58 6.67 -3.92
CA ASN A 37 4.13 5.33 -3.56
C ASN A 37 2.63 5.17 -3.73
N THR A 38 2.20 3.95 -4.02
CA THR A 38 0.80 3.53 -3.94
C THR A 38 0.59 2.78 -2.63
N VAL A 39 -0.50 3.07 -1.94
CA VAL A 39 -0.81 2.49 -0.63
C VAL A 39 -2.27 2.06 -0.54
N ILE A 40 -2.56 1.11 0.36
CA ILE A 40 -3.92 0.82 0.84
C ILE A 40 -4.10 1.47 2.21
N ILE A 41 -5.16 2.24 2.38
CA ILE A 41 -5.53 2.80 3.68
C ILE A 41 -5.92 1.66 4.63
N ALA A 42 -5.30 1.60 5.80
CA ALA A 42 -5.59 0.57 6.78
C ALA A 42 -7.01 0.70 7.34
N GLY A 43 -7.59 -0.42 7.75
CA GLY A 43 -8.87 -0.44 8.46
C GLY A 43 -8.81 0.26 9.81
N THR A 44 -9.97 0.62 10.34
CA THR A 44 -10.10 1.34 11.62
C THR A 44 -9.50 0.59 12.81
N ASP A 45 -9.37 -0.73 12.72
CA ASP A 45 -8.71 -1.57 13.74
C ASP A 45 -7.22 -1.24 13.92
N PHE A 46 -6.61 -0.60 12.93
CA PHE A 46 -5.22 -0.16 12.95
C PHE A 46 -5.05 1.29 13.39
N TRP A 47 -6.15 2.02 13.59
CA TRP A 47 -6.11 3.42 13.99
C TRP A 47 -5.99 3.52 15.50
N ASP A 48 -4.99 4.24 15.98
CA ASP A 48 -4.68 4.33 17.42
C ASP A 48 -5.67 5.25 18.16
N TYR A 49 -6.95 4.87 18.24
CA TYR A 49 -7.94 5.56 19.08
C TYR A 49 -7.89 5.10 20.55
N ALA A 50 -7.26 3.95 20.82
CA ALA A 50 -7.39 3.25 22.09
C ALA A 50 -6.40 3.69 23.16
N GLU A 51 -5.29 4.34 22.80
CA GLU A 51 -4.18 4.59 23.73
C GLU A 51 -4.35 5.86 24.58
N ASP A 52 -5.25 6.77 24.20
CA ASP A 52 -5.49 8.00 24.96
C ASP A 52 -6.98 8.20 25.25
N PRO A 53 -7.45 7.90 26.49
CA PRO A 53 -8.84 8.11 26.88
C PRO A 53 -9.33 9.55 26.69
N ALA A 54 -8.47 10.55 26.84
CA ALA A 54 -8.81 11.96 26.64
C ALA A 54 -9.00 12.32 25.15
N CYS A 55 -8.44 11.53 24.24
CA CYS A 55 -8.63 11.71 22.80
C CYS A 55 -9.94 11.11 22.27
N LYS A 56 -10.54 10.14 22.97
CA LYS A 56 -11.76 9.47 22.48
C LYS A 56 -12.89 10.46 22.28
N ASP A 57 -13.16 11.33 23.23
CA ASP A 57 -14.29 12.24 23.18
C ASP A 57 -14.16 13.30 22.07
N LYS A 58 -12.94 13.69 21.74
CA LYS A 58 -12.66 14.73 20.73
C LYS A 58 -13.06 14.32 19.31
N TYR A 59 -12.97 13.03 19.00
CA TYR A 59 -13.23 12.49 17.65
C TYR A 59 -14.59 11.82 17.53
N VAL A 60 -15.35 11.74 18.63
CA VAL A 60 -16.69 11.15 18.63
C VAL A 60 -17.72 12.19 18.18
N ILE A 61 -18.61 11.77 17.29
CA ILE A 61 -19.74 12.56 16.81
C ILE A 61 -21.02 11.78 17.11
N TYR A 62 -22.01 12.49 17.63
CA TYR A 62 -23.36 11.98 17.84
C TYR A 62 -24.31 12.64 16.84
N GLU A 63 -25.00 11.80 16.05
CA GLU A 63 -26.04 12.22 15.10
C GLU A 63 -27.19 11.22 15.21
N GLU A 64 -28.20 11.58 16.04
CA GLU A 64 -29.26 10.67 16.45
C GLU A 64 -30.04 10.02 15.30
N ASN A 65 -30.33 10.77 14.23
CA ASN A 65 -31.11 10.23 13.11
C ASN A 65 -30.29 9.19 12.36
N LEU A 66 -29.03 9.48 12.10
CA LEU A 66 -28.14 8.58 11.39
C LEU A 66 -27.75 7.36 12.24
N GLN A 67 -27.56 7.56 13.55
CA GLN A 67 -27.31 6.48 14.50
C GLN A 67 -28.46 5.47 14.51
N LYS A 68 -29.73 5.95 14.58
CA LYS A 68 -30.91 5.10 14.50
C LYS A 68 -31.03 4.37 13.16
N LEU A 69 -30.71 5.06 12.06
CA LEU A 69 -30.78 4.47 10.72
C LEU A 69 -29.76 3.36 10.49
N LEU A 70 -28.54 3.52 11.03
CA LEU A 70 -27.43 2.60 10.85
C LEU A 70 -27.23 1.62 12.00
N ASP A 71 -28.04 1.74 13.06
CA ASP A 71 -27.96 0.91 14.27
C ASP A 71 -26.54 0.94 14.89
N VAL A 72 -26.03 2.15 15.12
CA VAL A 72 -24.71 2.39 15.72
C VAL A 72 -24.81 3.34 16.90
N ASP A 73 -23.90 3.20 17.88
CA ASP A 73 -23.90 4.02 19.09
C ASP A 73 -23.36 5.45 18.84
N HIS A 74 -22.38 5.58 17.95
CA HIS A 74 -21.72 6.86 17.64
C HIS A 74 -20.91 6.77 16.35
N PHE A 75 -20.46 7.90 15.86
CA PHE A 75 -19.51 8.01 14.74
C PHE A 75 -18.17 8.50 15.26
N VAL A 76 -17.09 8.14 14.55
CA VAL A 76 -15.73 8.56 14.91
C VAL A 76 -15.06 9.22 13.70
N LEU A 77 -14.52 10.41 13.89
CA LEU A 77 -13.72 11.08 12.89
C LEU A 77 -12.33 10.43 12.78
N PRO A 78 -11.74 10.41 11.59
CA PRO A 78 -10.33 10.08 11.44
C PRO A 78 -9.44 10.96 12.30
N LYS A 79 -8.49 10.37 13.03
CA LYS A 79 -7.53 11.06 13.89
C LYS A 79 -6.44 11.73 13.06
N ILE A 80 -6.83 12.69 12.22
CA ILE A 80 -5.91 13.48 11.42
C ILE A 80 -5.82 14.87 12.04
N GLU A 81 -4.63 15.29 12.42
CA GLU A 81 -4.37 16.65 12.84
C GLU A 81 -3.25 17.25 11.99
N ASP A 82 -3.49 18.45 11.49
CA ASP A 82 -2.49 19.23 10.76
C ASP A 82 -1.55 19.88 11.78
N ARG A 83 -0.73 19.06 12.42
CA ARG A 83 0.25 19.52 13.41
C ARG A 83 1.67 19.19 12.94
N PRO A 84 2.63 20.11 13.19
CA PRO A 84 4.02 19.75 13.04
C PRO A 84 4.35 18.59 14.01
N GLN A 85 5.08 17.59 13.51
CA GLN A 85 5.56 16.48 14.35
C GLN A 85 6.30 17.05 15.58
N ARG A 86 5.90 16.64 16.78
CA ARG A 86 6.54 17.08 18.02
C ARG A 86 8.01 16.63 18.09
N PHE A 87 8.29 15.47 17.52
CA PHE A 87 9.63 14.90 17.40
C PHE A 87 9.68 13.93 16.21
N PRO A 88 10.86 13.67 15.64
CA PRO A 88 10.99 12.69 14.56
C PRO A 88 10.49 11.30 14.99
N GLY A 89 9.48 10.77 14.24
CA GLY A 89 8.86 9.49 14.55
C GLY A 89 7.55 9.56 15.33
N ASP A 90 7.04 10.74 15.64
CA ASP A 90 5.70 10.94 16.16
C ASP A 90 4.67 10.79 15.03
N TYR A 91 4.00 9.64 15.00
CA TYR A 91 2.95 9.29 14.03
C TYR A 91 1.58 9.11 14.70
N SER A 92 1.39 9.69 15.87
CA SER A 92 0.19 9.50 16.69
C SER A 92 -1.10 10.05 16.06
N HIS A 93 -0.95 10.94 15.08
CA HIS A 93 -2.06 11.57 14.35
C HIS A 93 -2.10 11.21 12.87
N ASP A 94 -1.34 10.20 12.47
CA ASP A 94 -1.28 9.74 11.09
C ASP A 94 -2.18 8.52 10.89
N ILE A 95 -2.78 8.41 9.73
CA ILE A 95 -3.56 7.24 9.34
C ILE A 95 -2.62 6.16 8.83
N PRO A 96 -2.65 4.95 9.40
CA PRO A 96 -1.85 3.83 8.94
C PRO A 96 -2.22 3.44 7.50
N ALA A 97 -1.20 3.13 6.72
CA ALA A 97 -1.37 2.62 5.36
C ALA A 97 -0.33 1.54 5.05
N PHE A 98 -0.64 0.66 4.11
CA PHE A 98 0.23 -0.41 3.64
C PHE A 98 0.68 -0.12 2.23
N ILE A 99 1.96 -0.32 1.94
CA ILE A 99 2.45 -0.26 0.55
C ILE A 99 1.76 -1.36 -0.26
N PHE A 100 1.15 -0.98 -1.38
CA PHE A 100 0.48 -1.89 -2.30
C PHE A 100 0.43 -1.29 -3.71
N PRO A 101 0.72 -2.07 -4.74
CA PRO A 101 1.25 -3.42 -4.69
C PRO A 101 2.64 -3.51 -4.04
N GLU A 102 2.99 -4.69 -3.51
CA GLU A 102 4.31 -4.95 -2.92
C GLU A 102 5.37 -5.23 -3.98
N ILE A 103 4.92 -5.59 -5.19
CA ILE A 103 5.82 -5.78 -6.34
C ILE A 103 5.95 -4.44 -7.07
N LEU A 104 7.18 -4.02 -7.23
CA LEU A 104 7.55 -2.77 -7.89
C LEU A 104 8.27 -3.05 -9.22
N TYR A 105 8.10 -2.15 -10.17
CA TYR A 105 8.67 -2.22 -11.51
C TYR A 105 9.73 -1.15 -11.71
N CYS A 106 10.86 -1.52 -12.31
CA CYS A 106 11.90 -0.57 -12.72
C CYS A 106 11.73 -0.18 -14.20
N PRO A 107 11.44 1.08 -14.54
CA PRO A 107 11.28 1.49 -15.93
C PRO A 107 12.58 1.46 -16.74
N SER A 108 13.74 1.41 -16.07
CA SER A 108 15.04 1.40 -16.77
C SER A 108 15.57 -0.02 -17.08
N CYS A 109 15.44 -0.94 -16.14
CA CYS A 109 15.95 -2.32 -16.34
C CYS A 109 14.85 -3.37 -16.41
N HIS A 110 13.59 -2.95 -16.34
CA HIS A 110 12.37 -3.75 -16.46
C HIS A 110 12.19 -4.84 -15.39
N ARG A 111 13.00 -4.84 -14.34
CA ARG A 111 12.90 -5.82 -13.25
C ARG A 111 11.68 -5.57 -12.41
N LEU A 112 11.04 -6.66 -12.02
CA LEU A 112 10.08 -6.70 -10.93
C LEU A 112 10.82 -6.97 -9.62
N ILE A 113 10.57 -6.16 -8.62
CA ILE A 113 11.30 -6.20 -7.34
C ILE A 113 10.27 -6.15 -6.22
N ASP A 114 10.32 -7.14 -5.34
CA ASP A 114 9.58 -7.14 -4.09
C ASP A 114 10.11 -6.01 -3.18
N TYR A 115 9.23 -5.12 -2.74
CA TYR A 115 9.61 -3.97 -1.92
C TYR A 115 10.26 -4.41 -0.59
N HIS A 116 9.93 -5.61 -0.08
CA HIS A 116 10.53 -6.17 1.12
C HIS A 116 12.04 -6.42 0.99
N ARG A 117 12.52 -6.56 -0.23
CA ARG A 117 13.96 -6.71 -0.54
C ARG A 117 14.69 -5.37 -0.61
N LEU A 118 13.96 -4.27 -0.59
CA LEU A 118 14.54 -2.93 -0.61
C LEU A 118 14.88 -2.51 0.82
N ASN A 119 16.16 -2.38 1.12
CA ASN A 119 16.62 -1.89 2.43
C ASN A 119 16.66 -0.35 2.43
N THR A 120 15.50 0.30 2.23
CA THR A 120 15.45 1.74 2.02
C THR A 120 14.58 2.48 3.04
N ALA A 121 15.11 3.59 3.51
CA ALA A 121 14.40 4.58 4.32
C ALA A 121 13.44 5.44 3.44
N GLY A 122 12.61 4.77 2.60
CA GLY A 122 11.44 5.38 1.97
C GLY A 122 11.58 5.97 0.58
N LYS A 123 12.70 5.78 -0.12
CA LYS A 123 12.74 6.00 -1.57
C LYS A 123 13.00 4.67 -2.24
N PHE A 124 12.01 4.17 -2.96
CA PHE A 124 12.13 2.90 -3.68
C PHE A 124 12.94 3.12 -4.95
N ARG A 125 14.24 2.84 -4.88
CA ARG A 125 15.15 2.94 -6.01
C ARG A 125 15.67 1.58 -6.42
N CYS A 126 15.76 1.37 -7.72
CA CYS A 126 16.33 0.16 -8.28
C CYS A 126 17.84 0.07 -8.00
N PHE A 127 18.33 -1.16 -7.84
CA PHE A 127 19.78 -1.44 -7.74
C PHE A 127 20.51 -1.45 -9.09
N CYS A 128 19.81 -1.16 -10.19
CA CYS A 128 20.43 -1.08 -11.52
C CYS A 128 21.35 0.14 -11.64
N LYS A 129 22.17 0.18 -12.70
CA LYS A 129 23.13 1.26 -12.95
C LYS A 129 22.50 2.66 -12.87
N ASN A 130 21.26 2.80 -13.35
CA ASN A 130 20.56 4.09 -13.43
C ASN A 130 19.90 4.50 -12.10
N LYS A 131 19.83 3.61 -11.10
CA LYS A 131 19.20 3.87 -9.79
C LYS A 131 17.84 4.57 -9.89
N THR A 132 17.04 4.19 -10.90
CA THR A 132 15.75 4.80 -11.20
C THR A 132 14.74 4.55 -10.08
N ASN A 133 13.83 5.49 -9.85
CA ASN A 133 12.71 5.28 -8.95
C ASN A 133 11.86 4.13 -9.45
N LEU A 134 11.45 3.27 -8.55
CA LEU A 134 10.55 2.16 -8.83
C LEU A 134 9.11 2.64 -8.86
N LEU A 135 8.34 2.06 -9.75
CA LEU A 135 6.91 2.30 -9.90
C LEU A 135 6.14 1.07 -9.40
N PRO A 136 4.89 1.22 -8.94
CA PRO A 136 4.04 0.08 -8.63
C PRO A 136 3.86 -0.82 -9.87
N ALA A 137 3.85 -2.13 -9.67
CA ALA A 137 3.54 -3.06 -10.76
C ALA A 137 2.09 -2.89 -11.21
N ARG A 138 1.81 -3.04 -12.51
CA ARG A 138 0.51 -2.69 -13.12
C ARG A 138 -0.61 -3.67 -12.80
N PHE A 139 -0.26 -4.92 -12.47
CA PHE A 139 -1.26 -5.97 -12.29
C PHE A 139 -1.41 -6.32 -10.82
N ILE A 140 -2.65 -6.38 -10.41
CA ILE A 140 -3.10 -6.87 -9.12
C ILE A 140 -4.22 -7.88 -9.34
N LEU A 141 -4.48 -8.71 -8.36
CA LEU A 141 -5.64 -9.59 -8.31
C LEU A 141 -6.69 -9.01 -7.37
N ALA A 142 -7.93 -9.09 -7.78
CA ALA A 142 -9.09 -8.75 -6.96
C ALA A 142 -10.13 -9.86 -7.06
N CYS A 143 -10.87 -10.11 -6.00
CA CYS A 143 -12.01 -11.04 -6.02
C CYS A 143 -13.31 -10.35 -5.62
N GLU A 144 -14.43 -11.03 -5.83
CA GLU A 144 -15.78 -10.51 -5.51
C GLU A 144 -15.97 -10.18 -4.02
N ASN A 145 -15.18 -10.80 -3.15
CA ASN A 145 -15.19 -10.52 -1.70
C ASN A 145 -14.30 -9.34 -1.30
N GLY A 146 -13.75 -8.58 -2.26
CA GLY A 146 -12.93 -7.40 -2.00
C GLY A 146 -11.49 -7.70 -1.57
N HIS A 147 -11.01 -8.94 -1.66
CA HIS A 147 -9.60 -9.22 -1.41
C HIS A 147 -8.74 -8.69 -2.56
N LEU A 148 -7.61 -8.08 -2.21
CA LEU A 148 -6.60 -7.59 -3.14
C LEU A 148 -5.28 -8.28 -2.87
N GLU A 149 -4.60 -8.72 -3.93
CA GLU A 149 -3.29 -9.36 -3.87
C GLU A 149 -2.41 -8.90 -5.03
N ASP A 150 -1.11 -8.97 -4.85
CA ASP A 150 -0.18 -8.80 -5.95
C ASP A 150 -0.38 -9.91 -6.99
N PHE A 151 -0.20 -9.55 -8.26
CA PHE A 151 -0.20 -10.56 -9.31
C PHE A 151 0.95 -11.56 -9.07
N PRO A 152 0.70 -12.87 -9.13
CA PRO A 152 1.68 -13.89 -8.81
C PRO A 152 2.70 -14.10 -9.94
N TYR A 153 3.50 -13.08 -10.24
CA TYR A 153 4.45 -13.06 -11.37
C TYR A 153 5.36 -14.28 -11.40
N TYR A 154 5.86 -14.70 -10.24
CA TYR A 154 6.72 -15.87 -10.16
C TYR A 154 6.01 -17.14 -10.60
N TRP A 155 4.81 -17.36 -10.06
CA TRP A 155 3.99 -18.54 -10.41
C TRP A 155 3.61 -18.52 -11.90
N TRP A 156 3.25 -17.35 -12.40
CA TRP A 156 2.86 -17.18 -13.81
C TRP A 156 3.98 -17.56 -14.79
N VAL A 157 5.20 -17.04 -14.56
CA VAL A 157 6.36 -17.35 -15.41
C VAL A 157 6.71 -18.85 -15.38
N HIS A 158 6.61 -19.46 -14.22
CA HIS A 158 6.92 -20.88 -14.03
C HIS A 158 5.74 -21.81 -14.28
N ARG A 159 4.54 -21.27 -14.57
CA ARG A 159 3.30 -22.04 -14.77
C ARG A 159 3.02 -23.00 -13.60
N GLY A 160 3.23 -22.56 -12.38
CA GLY A 160 3.07 -23.35 -11.16
C GLY A 160 4.12 -24.44 -10.93
N LYS A 161 5.10 -24.59 -11.81
CA LYS A 161 6.17 -25.59 -11.68
C LYS A 161 7.31 -25.06 -10.80
N GLU A 162 8.08 -25.96 -10.21
CA GLU A 162 9.30 -25.60 -9.49
C GLU A 162 10.34 -24.99 -10.42
N CYS A 163 11.00 -23.96 -9.92
CA CYS A 163 12.09 -23.30 -10.68
C CYS A 163 13.33 -24.19 -10.66
N LYS A 164 13.83 -24.53 -11.86
CA LYS A 164 15.07 -25.29 -12.05
C LYS A 164 16.34 -24.41 -12.03
N SER A 165 16.19 -23.08 -11.81
CA SER A 165 17.34 -22.19 -11.74
C SER A 165 18.22 -22.51 -10.53
N PRO A 166 19.57 -22.52 -10.68
CA PRO A 166 20.49 -22.69 -9.54
C PRO A 166 20.32 -21.62 -8.45
N LYS A 167 19.76 -20.47 -8.81
CA LYS A 167 19.45 -19.36 -7.90
C LYS A 167 18.09 -19.51 -7.21
N GLY A 168 17.33 -20.57 -7.51
CA GLY A 168 15.98 -20.77 -6.97
C GLY A 168 15.07 -19.58 -7.25
N ARG A 169 14.31 -19.12 -6.25
CA ARG A 169 13.42 -17.95 -6.37
C ARG A 169 14.15 -16.60 -6.39
N GLN A 170 15.47 -16.58 -6.39
CA GLN A 170 16.25 -15.33 -6.37
C GLN A 170 16.56 -14.76 -7.76
N HIS A 171 16.18 -15.44 -8.84
CA HIS A 171 16.35 -14.87 -10.17
C HIS A 171 15.37 -13.72 -10.42
N ASN A 172 15.78 -12.83 -11.33
CA ASN A 172 14.97 -11.66 -11.66
C ASN A 172 13.85 -12.05 -12.65
N ILE A 173 12.67 -11.46 -12.44
CA ILE A 173 11.60 -11.47 -13.43
C ILE A 173 11.58 -10.11 -14.11
N LEU A 174 11.48 -10.10 -15.43
CA LEU A 174 11.41 -8.90 -16.23
C LEU A 174 10.01 -8.74 -16.81
N LEU A 175 9.46 -7.55 -16.72
CA LEU A 175 8.22 -7.15 -17.39
C LEU A 175 8.62 -6.28 -18.60
N LEU A 176 8.40 -6.77 -19.78
CA LEU A 176 8.78 -6.12 -21.02
C LEU A 176 7.54 -5.77 -21.85
N SER A 177 7.67 -4.76 -22.71
CA SER A 177 6.65 -4.40 -23.68
C SER A 177 7.21 -4.50 -25.10
N ARG A 178 6.38 -4.99 -26.04
CA ARG A 178 6.74 -5.02 -27.47
C ARG A 178 6.63 -3.60 -28.04
N PRO A 179 7.63 -3.13 -28.79
CA PRO A 179 7.54 -1.84 -29.48
C PRO A 179 6.33 -1.82 -30.43
N GLY A 180 5.60 -0.69 -30.46
CA GLY A 180 4.46 -0.50 -31.35
C GLY A 180 3.14 -1.15 -30.90
N THR A 181 3.09 -1.79 -29.74
CA THR A 181 1.86 -2.30 -29.13
C THR A 181 1.51 -1.50 -27.89
N SER A 182 0.26 -1.01 -27.80
CA SER A 182 -0.22 -0.20 -26.66
C SER A 182 -1.10 -0.98 -25.68
N GLY A 183 -1.48 -2.21 -26.03
CA GLY A 183 -2.36 -3.04 -25.24
C GLY A 183 -1.64 -4.06 -24.33
N LEU A 184 -2.44 -4.80 -23.55
CA LEU A 184 -1.96 -5.87 -22.66
C LEU A 184 -1.28 -7.00 -23.45
N GLU A 185 -1.69 -7.24 -24.69
CA GLU A 185 -1.11 -8.22 -25.61
C GLU A 185 0.37 -7.92 -25.94
N GLY A 186 0.80 -6.68 -25.75
CA GLY A 186 2.19 -6.28 -25.91
C GLY A 186 3.08 -6.57 -24.73
N LEU A 187 2.52 -6.92 -23.56
CA LEU A 187 3.29 -7.19 -22.35
C LEU A 187 3.66 -8.66 -22.24
N TYR A 188 4.89 -8.93 -21.82
CA TYR A 188 5.36 -10.29 -21.56
C TYR A 188 6.36 -10.33 -20.41
N LEU A 189 6.45 -11.49 -19.78
CA LEU A 189 7.32 -11.77 -18.64
C LEU A 189 8.45 -12.72 -19.07
N LEU A 190 9.65 -12.44 -18.59
CA LEU A 190 10.84 -13.27 -18.77
C LEU A 190 11.49 -13.59 -17.43
#